data_2dc1c308f978f091685cd934daa5395b
#
_entry.id   2dc1c308f978f091685cd934daa5395b
#
_cell.length_a   1.000
_cell.length_b   1.000
_cell.length_c   1.000
_cell.angle_alpha   90.00
_cell.angle_beta   90.00
_cell.angle_gamma   90.00
#
_symmetry.space_group_name_H-M   'P 1'
#
loop_
_entity.id
_entity.type
_entity.pdbx_description
1 polymer ?
#
loop_
_entity_poly.entity_id
_entity_poly.type
_entity_poly.pdbx_seq_one_letter_code
_entity_poly.pdbx_strand_id
1 'polypeptide(L)'
;MRRQGEYAPPQNPASSASSAPPRSDGATLARLLPYLWTYKWRVVAAIAFMLGAKLANVSVPLLLKQLVDTMDVPPGGTTALLVVPVGLLLAYGLLRLSTSLFTELRELVFAKATHGAARSIALQTFEHLHSLSLRFHLERQTGGMTRDIERGVRGIESLVSFTLFNIFATLIEVALVLVILATKFDAWFAGITLAALALYITYTVLVTEWRTQFRREANEFDSAAHTKAVDSLLNYETVKYFNNEQFEARRYDESLE
;
A
#
# COMPACT_ATOMS: atom_id res chain seq x y z
N MET A 1 -26.30 0.90 59.56
CA MET A 1 -25.38 1.57 58.61
C MET A 1 -24.71 0.50 57.75
N ARG A 2 -25.25 0.22 56.55
CA ARG A 2 -24.65 -0.69 55.55
C ARG A 2 -23.86 0.17 54.56
N ARG A 3 -22.54 -0.07 54.46
CA ARG A 3 -21.67 0.56 53.42
C ARG A 3 -22.15 0.06 52.06
N GLN A 4 -22.57 0.98 51.19
CA GLN A 4 -22.79 0.73 49.79
C GLN A 4 -21.43 0.41 49.16
N GLY A 5 -21.26 -0.83 48.69
CA GLY A 5 -20.10 -1.20 47.88
C GLY A 5 -20.21 -0.46 46.54
N GLU A 6 -19.22 0.37 46.26
CA GLU A 6 -19.02 1.09 45.02
C GLU A 6 -18.74 0.06 43.90
N TYR A 7 -19.73 -0.15 43.04
CA TYR A 7 -19.62 -1.03 41.88
C TYR A 7 -18.70 -0.35 40.84
N ALA A 8 -17.45 -0.72 40.85
CA ALA A 8 -16.54 -0.32 39.79
C ALA A 8 -16.94 -1.09 38.50
N PRO A 9 -17.21 -0.37 37.37
CA PRO A 9 -17.54 -1.05 36.12
C PRO A 9 -16.35 -1.87 35.64
N PRO A 10 -16.59 -3.05 35.01
CA PRO A 10 -15.50 -3.88 34.49
C PRO A 10 -14.67 -3.08 33.48
N GLN A 11 -13.38 -2.93 33.75
CA GLN A 11 -12.46 -2.28 32.84
C GLN A 11 -12.37 -3.11 31.56
N ASN A 12 -12.78 -2.51 30.46
CA ASN A 12 -12.74 -3.12 29.13
C ASN A 12 -11.27 -3.35 28.75
N PRO A 13 -10.80 -4.61 28.58
CA PRO A 13 -9.40 -4.90 28.26
C PRO A 13 -8.95 -4.36 26.89
N ALA A 14 -9.88 -3.83 26.08
CA ALA A 14 -9.57 -3.20 24.79
C ALA A 14 -8.93 -1.80 24.92
N SER A 15 -9.03 -1.12 26.08
CA SER A 15 -8.48 0.23 26.27
C SER A 15 -7.00 0.27 26.61
N SER A 16 -6.38 -0.86 26.95
CA SER A 16 -4.93 -0.92 27.31
C SER A 16 -4.02 -1.25 26.13
N ALA A 17 -4.55 -1.49 24.93
CA ALA A 17 -3.76 -1.90 23.76
C ALA A 17 -3.22 -0.73 22.90
N SER A 18 -3.45 0.55 23.26
CA SER A 18 -3.18 1.67 22.36
C SER A 18 -1.98 2.57 22.73
N SER A 19 -1.10 2.17 23.64
CA SER A 19 0.07 2.98 24.01
C SER A 19 1.41 2.52 23.44
N ALA A 20 1.42 1.66 22.41
CA ALA A 20 2.65 1.40 21.68
C ALA A 20 2.96 2.61 20.78
N PRO A 21 4.19 3.18 20.84
CA PRO A 21 4.56 4.31 19.98
C PRO A 21 4.34 3.93 18.52
N PRO A 22 3.96 4.88 17.65
CA PRO A 22 3.75 4.61 16.24
C PRO A 22 5.03 4.01 15.66
N ARG A 23 4.97 2.75 15.27
CA ARG A 23 6.11 2.06 14.65
C ARG A 23 6.34 2.73 13.30
N SER A 24 7.55 3.27 13.09
CA SER A 24 7.88 3.86 11.79
C SER A 24 7.92 2.75 10.74
N ASP A 25 7.22 2.95 9.63
CA ASP A 25 7.16 2.00 8.51
C ASP A 25 8.56 1.65 7.98
N GLY A 26 9.48 2.62 8.00
CA GLY A 26 10.88 2.41 7.65
C GLY A 26 11.61 1.41 8.55
N ALA A 27 11.37 1.43 9.87
CA ALA A 27 11.97 0.45 10.79
C ALA A 27 11.40 -0.96 10.57
N THR A 28 10.12 -1.05 10.20
CA THR A 28 9.48 -2.32 9.85
C THR A 28 10.07 -2.89 8.56
N LEU A 29 10.23 -2.07 7.53
CA LEU A 29 10.88 -2.47 6.26
C LEU A 29 12.33 -2.91 6.47
N ALA A 30 13.09 -2.18 7.29
CA ALA A 30 14.47 -2.55 7.60
C ALA A 30 14.57 -3.93 8.27
N ARG A 31 13.61 -4.31 9.10
CA ARG A 31 13.55 -5.64 9.73
C ARG A 31 13.15 -6.75 8.76
N LEU A 32 12.48 -6.45 7.67
CA LEU A 32 12.10 -7.42 6.64
C LEU A 32 13.22 -7.66 5.61
N LEU A 33 14.17 -6.72 5.50
CA LEU A 33 15.27 -6.80 4.55
C LEU A 33 16.08 -8.11 4.66
N PRO A 34 16.46 -8.62 5.84
CA PRO A 34 17.22 -9.87 5.98
C PRO A 34 16.50 -11.07 5.37
N TYR A 35 15.18 -11.16 5.49
CA TYR A 35 14.36 -12.24 4.94
C TYR A 35 14.31 -12.19 3.42
N LEU A 36 14.25 -10.99 2.84
CA LEU A 36 14.33 -10.80 1.39
C LEU A 36 15.73 -11.07 0.86
N TRP A 37 16.78 -10.79 1.66
CA TRP A 37 18.16 -11.01 1.24
C TRP A 37 18.51 -12.49 1.04
N THR A 38 17.77 -13.40 1.66
CA THR A 38 17.87 -14.85 1.38
C THR A 38 17.59 -15.15 -0.10
N TYR A 39 16.77 -14.32 -0.75
CA TYR A 39 16.41 -14.43 -2.17
C TYR A 39 17.08 -13.35 -3.04
N LYS A 40 18.30 -12.91 -2.66
CA LYS A 40 19.02 -11.77 -3.26
C LYS A 40 19.04 -11.76 -4.79
N TRP A 41 19.29 -12.89 -5.43
CA TRP A 41 19.32 -12.96 -6.89
C TRP A 41 17.96 -12.66 -7.53
N ARG A 42 16.88 -13.06 -6.90
CA ARG A 42 15.52 -12.75 -7.37
C ARG A 42 15.17 -11.29 -7.15
N VAL A 43 15.56 -10.75 -6.01
CA VAL A 43 15.36 -9.31 -5.72
C VAL A 43 16.16 -8.46 -6.71
N VAL A 44 17.42 -8.80 -6.98
CA VAL A 44 18.27 -8.10 -7.97
C VAL A 44 17.68 -8.22 -9.38
N ALA A 45 17.23 -9.42 -9.79
CA ALA A 45 16.59 -9.61 -11.09
C ALA A 45 15.28 -8.80 -11.22
N ALA A 46 14.46 -8.76 -10.16
CA ALA A 46 13.23 -7.97 -10.15
C ALA A 46 13.53 -6.47 -10.27
N ILE A 47 14.57 -5.97 -9.58
CA ILE A 47 15.03 -4.57 -9.68
C ILE A 47 15.55 -4.30 -11.11
N ALA A 48 16.29 -5.23 -11.72
CA ALA A 48 16.78 -5.08 -13.09
C ALA A 48 15.63 -5.01 -14.10
N PHE A 49 14.62 -5.88 -13.98
CA PHE A 49 13.41 -5.81 -14.81
C PHE A 49 12.61 -4.53 -14.56
N MET A 50 12.53 -4.06 -13.31
CA MET A 50 11.89 -2.79 -12.99
C MET A 50 12.60 -1.61 -13.67
N LEU A 51 13.94 -1.55 -13.60
CA LEU A 51 14.74 -0.53 -14.29
C LEU A 51 14.53 -0.61 -15.81
N GLY A 52 14.55 -1.83 -16.37
CA GLY A 52 14.28 -2.04 -17.79
C GLY A 52 12.90 -1.55 -18.22
N ALA A 53 11.86 -1.87 -17.44
CA ALA A 53 10.49 -1.40 -17.68
C ALA A 53 10.40 0.13 -17.63
N LYS A 54 11.05 0.77 -16.64
CA LYS A 54 11.03 2.23 -16.49
C LYS A 54 11.82 2.93 -17.58
N LEU A 55 12.98 2.42 -17.95
CA LEU A 55 13.76 2.93 -19.10
C LEU A 55 12.95 2.83 -20.40
N ALA A 56 12.35 1.67 -20.65
CA ALA A 56 11.49 1.48 -21.81
C ALA A 56 10.32 2.49 -21.80
N ASN A 57 9.63 2.62 -20.68
CA ASN A 57 8.47 3.53 -20.55
C ASN A 57 8.84 4.99 -20.80
N VAL A 58 9.95 5.47 -20.24
CA VAL A 58 10.42 6.85 -20.42
C VAL A 58 10.96 7.09 -21.84
N SER A 59 11.41 6.05 -22.54
CA SER A 59 11.86 6.12 -23.93
C SER A 59 10.72 6.22 -24.95
N VAL A 60 9.49 5.78 -24.58
CA VAL A 60 8.30 5.82 -25.45
C VAL A 60 8.03 7.22 -26.02
N PRO A 61 7.91 8.30 -25.23
CA PRO A 61 7.64 9.64 -25.75
C PRO A 61 8.79 10.18 -26.60
N LEU A 62 10.04 9.80 -26.34
CA LEU A 62 11.20 10.23 -27.14
C LEU A 62 11.15 9.61 -28.54
N LEU A 63 10.77 8.33 -28.62
CA LEU A 63 10.63 7.61 -29.88
C LEU A 63 9.41 8.10 -30.67
N LEU A 64 8.31 8.42 -29.95
CA LEU A 64 7.12 9.03 -30.56
C LEU A 64 7.45 10.41 -31.16
N LYS A 65 8.23 11.24 -30.47
CA LYS A 65 8.71 12.51 -30.99
C LYS A 65 9.48 12.31 -32.30
N GLN A 66 10.46 11.38 -32.34
CA GLN A 66 11.22 11.08 -33.55
C GLN A 66 10.32 10.61 -34.71
N LEU A 67 9.28 9.83 -34.41
CA LEU A 67 8.30 9.38 -35.40
C LEU A 67 7.54 10.57 -36.00
N VAL A 68 7.06 11.49 -35.14
CA VAL A 68 6.34 12.69 -35.59
C VAL A 68 7.25 13.62 -36.39
N ASP A 69 8.47 13.89 -35.89
CA ASP A 69 9.45 14.74 -36.56
C ASP A 69 9.84 14.22 -37.96
N THR A 70 9.86 12.88 -38.16
CA THR A 70 10.16 12.27 -39.46
C THR A 70 8.97 12.33 -40.42
N MET A 71 7.74 12.47 -39.93
CA MET A 71 6.54 12.63 -40.78
C MET A 71 6.32 14.07 -41.27
N ASP A 72 6.97 15.05 -40.62
CA ASP A 72 6.81 16.49 -40.91
C ASP A 72 7.81 17.01 -42.02
N VAL A 73 8.61 16.10 -42.58
CA VAL A 73 9.60 16.45 -43.63
C VAL A 73 8.91 16.46 -45.02
N PRO A 74 9.04 17.53 -45.85
CA PRO A 74 8.46 17.61 -47.18
C PRO A 74 8.95 16.48 -48.11
N PRO A 75 8.07 15.98 -49.00
CA PRO A 75 8.40 14.79 -49.80
C PRO A 75 9.45 15.08 -50.91
N GLY A 76 10.67 14.61 -50.71
CA GLY A 76 11.73 14.68 -51.69
C GLY A 76 12.32 13.33 -52.16
N GLY A 77 11.78 12.18 -51.68
CA GLY A 77 12.27 10.86 -52.09
C GLY A 77 11.34 9.75 -51.67
N THR A 78 10.77 9.06 -52.65
CA THR A 78 9.62 8.18 -52.48
C THR A 78 9.83 6.88 -51.69
N THR A 79 11.06 6.38 -51.56
CA THR A 79 11.31 5.07 -50.90
C THR A 79 11.83 5.22 -49.47
N ALA A 80 12.61 6.22 -49.17
CA ALA A 80 13.09 6.52 -47.81
C ALA A 80 11.95 6.99 -46.89
N LEU A 81 10.94 7.63 -47.44
CA LEU A 81 9.75 8.16 -46.73
C LEU A 81 8.88 7.08 -46.10
N LEU A 82 8.89 5.85 -46.56
CA LEU A 82 8.06 4.77 -46.02
C LEU A 82 8.85 3.84 -45.07
N VAL A 83 10.14 3.64 -45.31
CA VAL A 83 10.96 2.68 -44.55
C VAL A 83 11.29 3.19 -43.15
N VAL A 84 11.61 4.48 -43.00
CA VAL A 84 11.96 5.08 -41.71
C VAL A 84 10.75 5.14 -40.76
N PRO A 85 9.56 5.62 -41.17
CA PRO A 85 8.38 5.62 -40.30
C PRO A 85 7.95 4.20 -39.89
N VAL A 86 8.02 3.22 -40.80
CA VAL A 86 7.66 1.83 -40.49
C VAL A 86 8.65 1.21 -39.49
N GLY A 87 9.96 1.47 -39.65
CA GLY A 87 10.98 1.05 -38.70
C GLY A 87 10.78 1.64 -37.31
N LEU A 88 10.47 2.92 -37.23
CA LEU A 88 10.19 3.62 -35.95
C LEU A 88 8.87 3.12 -35.32
N LEU A 89 7.86 2.83 -36.14
CA LEU A 89 6.58 2.27 -35.66
C LEU A 89 6.79 0.87 -35.07
N LEU A 90 7.57 0.01 -35.72
CA LEU A 90 7.92 -1.30 -35.20
C LEU A 90 8.73 -1.18 -33.90
N ALA A 91 9.72 -0.28 -33.87
CA ALA A 91 10.51 -0.01 -32.67
C ALA A 91 9.62 0.48 -31.51
N TYR A 92 8.66 1.36 -31.78
CA TYR A 92 7.66 1.79 -30.79
C TYR A 92 6.84 0.61 -30.27
N GLY A 93 6.32 -0.23 -31.14
CA GLY A 93 5.56 -1.44 -30.77
C GLY A 93 6.37 -2.40 -29.91
N LEU A 94 7.62 -2.68 -30.31
CA LEU A 94 8.55 -3.52 -29.55
C LEU A 94 8.90 -2.93 -28.18
N LEU A 95 9.14 -1.63 -28.12
CA LEU A 95 9.42 -0.93 -26.86
C LEU A 95 8.21 -1.01 -25.92
N ARG A 96 7.00 -0.85 -26.44
CA ARG A 96 5.74 -0.97 -25.68
C ARG A 96 5.53 -2.38 -25.15
N LEU A 97 5.78 -3.39 -25.98
CA LEU A 97 5.74 -4.81 -25.56
C LEU A 97 6.79 -5.10 -24.50
N SER A 98 8.00 -4.57 -24.65
CA SER A 98 9.09 -4.72 -23.68
C SER A 98 8.72 -4.16 -22.31
N THR A 99 8.03 -3.01 -22.26
CA THR A 99 7.55 -2.42 -21.00
C THR A 99 6.62 -3.37 -20.27
N SER A 100 5.65 -3.94 -20.96
CA SER A 100 4.72 -4.94 -20.39
C SER A 100 5.43 -6.22 -19.97
N LEU A 101 6.28 -6.75 -20.84
CA LEU A 101 7.05 -7.96 -20.58
C LEU A 101 7.94 -7.83 -19.34
N PHE A 102 8.68 -6.75 -19.21
CA PHE A 102 9.53 -6.51 -18.04
C PHE A 102 8.71 -6.34 -16.76
N THR A 103 7.52 -5.74 -16.84
CA THR A 103 6.61 -5.62 -15.71
C THR A 103 6.14 -6.99 -15.21
N GLU A 104 5.68 -7.85 -16.12
CA GLU A 104 5.24 -9.21 -15.78
C GLU A 104 6.39 -10.09 -15.26
N LEU A 105 7.55 -10.05 -15.92
CA LEU A 105 8.74 -10.79 -15.48
C LEU A 105 9.18 -10.35 -14.07
N ARG A 106 9.14 -9.06 -13.77
CA ARG A 106 9.43 -8.53 -12.45
C ARG A 106 8.50 -9.15 -11.40
N GLU A 107 7.19 -9.15 -11.66
CA GLU A 107 6.20 -9.69 -10.73
C GLU A 107 6.38 -11.19 -10.50
N LEU A 108 6.58 -11.96 -11.55
CA LEU A 108 6.82 -13.40 -11.47
C LEU A 108 8.07 -13.75 -10.64
N VAL A 109 9.17 -13.04 -10.89
CA VAL A 109 10.43 -13.28 -10.18
C VAL A 109 10.34 -12.88 -8.72
N PHE A 110 9.70 -11.75 -8.43
CA PHE A 110 9.59 -11.21 -7.08
C PHE A 110 8.57 -11.94 -6.22
N ALA A 111 7.47 -12.42 -6.79
CA ALA A 111 6.44 -13.17 -6.06
C ALA A 111 7.03 -14.33 -5.24
N LYS A 112 7.97 -15.09 -5.82
CA LYS A 112 8.65 -16.18 -5.11
C LYS A 112 9.52 -15.69 -3.93
N ALA A 113 10.11 -14.51 -4.03
CA ALA A 113 10.89 -13.91 -2.94
C ALA A 113 9.96 -13.44 -1.80
N THR A 114 8.86 -12.78 -2.14
CA THR A 114 7.87 -12.27 -1.17
C THR A 114 7.19 -13.42 -0.42
N HIS A 115 6.66 -14.40 -1.14
CA HIS A 115 6.03 -15.58 -0.51
C HIS A 115 7.05 -16.42 0.29
N GLY A 116 8.29 -16.52 -0.15
CA GLY A 116 9.34 -17.22 0.60
C GLY A 116 9.68 -16.51 1.90
N ALA A 117 9.80 -15.18 1.89
CA ALA A 117 10.03 -14.38 3.08
C ALA A 117 8.83 -14.47 4.06
N ALA A 118 7.61 -14.32 3.54
CA ALA A 118 6.38 -14.42 4.32
C ALA A 118 6.24 -15.82 4.99
N ARG A 119 6.52 -16.89 4.24
CA ARG A 119 6.56 -18.25 4.79
C ARG A 119 7.58 -18.41 5.91
N SER A 120 8.78 -17.87 5.75
CA SER A 120 9.82 -17.94 6.77
C SER A 120 9.40 -17.24 8.06
N ILE A 121 8.79 -16.06 7.94
CA ILE A 121 8.28 -15.29 9.09
C ILE A 121 7.12 -16.03 9.75
N ALA A 122 6.18 -16.57 8.97
CA ALA A 122 5.07 -17.36 9.49
C ALA A 122 5.56 -18.57 10.28
N LEU A 123 6.54 -19.30 9.76
CA LEU A 123 7.12 -20.47 10.41
C LEU A 123 7.81 -20.09 11.72
N GLN A 124 8.66 -19.06 11.72
CA GLN A 124 9.34 -18.59 12.94
C GLN A 124 8.34 -18.11 14.00
N THR A 125 7.26 -17.43 13.58
CA THR A 125 6.20 -17.00 14.49
C THR A 125 5.48 -18.20 15.08
N PHE A 126 5.18 -19.21 14.26
CA PHE A 126 4.54 -20.45 14.69
C PHE A 126 5.41 -21.23 15.69
N GLU A 127 6.69 -21.41 15.39
CA GLU A 127 7.66 -22.05 16.30
C GLU A 127 7.78 -21.28 17.61
N HIS A 128 7.84 -19.94 17.55
CA HIS A 128 7.90 -19.09 18.72
C HIS A 128 6.64 -19.28 19.60
N LEU A 129 5.46 -19.27 19.00
CA LEU A 129 4.22 -19.49 19.75
C LEU A 129 4.20 -20.85 20.44
N HIS A 130 4.71 -21.90 19.79
CA HIS A 130 4.79 -23.23 20.41
C HIS A 130 5.83 -23.31 21.55
N SER A 131 6.82 -22.42 21.56
CA SER A 131 7.79 -22.33 22.64
C SER A 131 7.30 -21.59 23.88
N LEU A 132 6.13 -20.93 23.79
CA LEU A 132 5.54 -20.19 24.91
C LEU A 132 4.89 -21.12 25.94
N SER A 133 4.74 -20.64 27.17
CA SER A 133 4.20 -21.41 28.29
C SER A 133 2.75 -21.83 28.08
N LEU A 134 2.34 -22.94 28.70
CA LEU A 134 0.98 -23.42 28.71
C LEU A 134 -0.02 -22.35 29.22
N ARG A 135 0.39 -21.56 30.21
CA ARG A 135 -0.42 -20.47 30.75
C ARG A 135 -0.80 -19.46 29.65
N PHE A 136 0.15 -19.08 28.77
CA PHE A 136 -0.13 -18.19 27.65
C PHE A 136 -1.22 -18.74 26.71
N HIS A 137 -1.17 -20.05 26.43
CA HIS A 137 -2.15 -20.70 25.56
C HIS A 137 -3.54 -20.84 26.21
N LEU A 138 -3.59 -21.03 27.52
CA LEU A 138 -4.88 -21.11 28.24
C LEU A 138 -5.56 -19.75 28.41
N GLU A 139 -4.80 -18.66 28.49
CA GLU A 139 -5.32 -17.30 28.62
C GLU A 139 -5.77 -16.70 27.27
N ARG A 140 -5.44 -17.31 26.16
CA ARG A 140 -5.77 -16.80 24.80
C ARG A 140 -6.50 -17.82 23.95
N GLN A 141 -7.47 -17.31 23.16
CA GLN A 141 -8.21 -18.13 22.20
C GLN A 141 -7.32 -18.48 21.01
N THR A 142 -7.04 -19.77 20.79
CA THR A 142 -6.18 -20.29 19.72
C THR A 142 -6.62 -19.83 18.32
N GLY A 143 -7.93 -19.77 18.06
CA GLY A 143 -8.47 -19.30 16.78
C GLY A 143 -8.19 -17.83 16.48
N GLY A 144 -8.03 -16.98 17.51
CA GLY A 144 -7.59 -15.59 17.36
C GLY A 144 -6.16 -15.49 16.89
N MET A 145 -5.25 -16.24 17.50
CA MET A 145 -3.81 -16.22 17.15
C MET A 145 -3.53 -16.65 15.73
N THR A 146 -4.18 -17.71 15.22
CA THR A 146 -4.03 -18.16 13.84
C THR A 146 -4.44 -17.05 12.86
N ARG A 147 -5.57 -16.41 13.13
CA ARG A 147 -6.08 -15.31 12.30
C ARG A 147 -5.15 -14.09 12.32
N ASP A 148 -4.52 -13.80 13.44
CA ASP A 148 -3.54 -12.71 13.58
C ASP A 148 -2.24 -13.01 12.81
N ILE A 149 -1.75 -14.25 12.82
CA ILE A 149 -0.61 -14.68 12.00
C ILE A 149 -0.92 -14.50 10.51
N GLU A 150 -2.06 -15.01 10.04
CA GLU A 150 -2.46 -14.89 8.64
C GLU A 150 -2.61 -13.43 8.21
N ARG A 151 -3.19 -12.59 9.05
CA ARG A 151 -3.31 -11.15 8.79
C ARG A 151 -1.93 -10.49 8.74
N GLY A 152 -1.04 -10.84 9.66
CA GLY A 152 0.33 -10.36 9.69
C GLY A 152 1.11 -10.74 8.43
N VAL A 153 1.03 -12.00 7.99
CA VAL A 153 1.68 -12.49 6.76
C VAL A 153 1.18 -11.72 5.54
N ARG A 154 -0.13 -11.59 5.36
CA ARG A 154 -0.71 -10.80 4.27
C ARG A 154 -0.30 -9.32 4.33
N GLY A 155 -0.23 -8.75 5.54
CA GLY A 155 0.26 -7.39 5.74
C GLY A 155 1.71 -7.21 5.29
N ILE A 156 2.59 -8.16 5.59
CA ILE A 156 3.99 -8.15 5.17
C ILE A 156 4.10 -8.25 3.65
N GLU A 157 3.39 -9.19 3.01
CA GLU A 157 3.37 -9.35 1.56
C GLU A 157 2.90 -8.06 0.86
N SER A 158 1.82 -7.46 1.35
CA SER A 158 1.28 -6.22 0.84
C SER A 158 2.27 -5.05 1.00
N LEU A 159 2.86 -4.89 2.19
CA LEU A 159 3.80 -3.81 2.48
C LEU A 159 5.05 -3.89 1.60
N VAL A 160 5.65 -5.08 1.48
CA VAL A 160 6.86 -5.30 0.68
C VAL A 160 6.57 -5.06 -0.80
N SER A 161 5.47 -5.63 -1.31
CA SER A 161 5.07 -5.45 -2.72
C SER A 161 4.74 -3.99 -3.03
N PHE A 162 3.98 -3.32 -2.18
CA PHE A 162 3.64 -1.91 -2.36
C PHE A 162 4.87 -1.01 -2.36
N THR A 163 5.78 -1.21 -1.42
CA THR A 163 7.01 -0.42 -1.33
C THR A 163 7.87 -0.59 -2.57
N LEU A 164 8.13 -1.83 -2.99
CA LEU A 164 9.00 -2.08 -4.13
C LEU A 164 8.34 -1.66 -5.46
N PHE A 165 7.09 -2.04 -5.69
CA PHE A 165 6.44 -1.87 -6.98
C PHE A 165 5.84 -0.49 -7.20
N ASN A 166 5.50 0.22 -6.12
CA ASN A 166 4.92 1.56 -6.23
C ASN A 166 5.93 2.63 -5.80
N ILE A 167 6.44 2.59 -4.58
CA ILE A 167 7.29 3.67 -4.07
C ILE A 167 8.61 3.73 -4.82
N PHE A 168 9.40 2.65 -4.83
CA PHE A 168 10.69 2.63 -5.51
C PHE A 168 10.57 2.81 -7.02
N ALA A 169 9.57 2.18 -7.64
CA ALA A 169 9.33 2.34 -9.07
C ALA A 169 9.02 3.79 -9.46
N THR A 170 8.20 4.49 -8.66
CA THR A 170 7.86 5.90 -8.90
C THR A 170 9.08 6.81 -8.67
N LEU A 171 9.87 6.58 -7.62
CA LEU A 171 11.09 7.36 -7.38
C LEU A 171 12.09 7.24 -8.52
N ILE A 172 12.29 6.02 -9.04
CA ILE A 172 13.16 5.78 -10.19
C ILE A 172 12.63 6.47 -11.44
N GLU A 173 11.32 6.40 -11.69
CA GLU A 173 10.70 7.05 -12.85
C GLU A 173 10.85 8.57 -12.79
N VAL A 174 10.58 9.18 -11.65
CA VAL A 174 10.76 10.62 -11.42
C VAL A 174 12.23 11.02 -11.64
N ALA A 175 13.18 10.26 -11.07
CA ALA A 175 14.60 10.52 -11.25
C ALA A 175 15.02 10.43 -12.72
N LEU A 176 14.57 9.40 -13.45
CA LEU A 176 14.85 9.26 -14.89
C LEU A 176 14.27 10.41 -15.71
N VAL A 177 13.03 10.82 -15.44
CA VAL A 177 12.39 11.94 -16.14
C VAL A 177 13.16 13.24 -15.87
N LEU A 178 13.55 13.53 -14.63
CA LEU A 178 14.33 14.72 -14.30
C LEU A 178 15.70 14.73 -14.98
N VAL A 179 16.38 13.58 -15.01
CA VAL A 179 17.68 13.45 -15.72
C VAL A 179 17.50 13.70 -17.22
N ILE A 180 16.47 13.16 -17.85
CA ILE A 180 16.20 13.37 -19.27
C ILE A 180 15.86 14.83 -19.56
N LEU A 181 15.02 15.46 -18.73
CA LEU A 181 14.70 16.88 -18.88
C LEU A 181 15.95 17.75 -18.79
N ALA A 182 16.82 17.49 -17.80
CA ALA A 182 18.05 18.25 -17.62
C ALA A 182 19.09 18.04 -18.73
N THR A 183 19.16 16.83 -19.34
CA THR A 183 20.19 16.48 -20.32
C THR A 183 19.76 16.71 -21.77
N LYS A 184 18.47 16.53 -22.09
CA LYS A 184 17.95 16.62 -23.47
C LYS A 184 17.28 17.94 -23.79
N PHE A 185 16.82 18.68 -22.76
CA PHE A 185 16.15 19.97 -22.95
C PHE A 185 16.97 21.06 -22.27
N ASP A 186 16.59 21.50 -21.09
CA ASP A 186 17.30 22.50 -20.31
C ASP A 186 17.09 22.20 -18.82
N ALA A 187 18.09 22.50 -18.00
CA ALA A 187 17.99 22.34 -16.54
C ALA A 187 16.82 23.12 -15.94
N TRP A 188 16.38 24.19 -16.58
CA TRP A 188 15.21 24.97 -16.18
C TRP A 188 13.92 24.16 -16.17
N PHE A 189 13.71 23.28 -17.17
CA PHE A 189 12.53 22.40 -17.21
C PHE A 189 12.55 21.38 -16.07
N ALA A 190 13.71 20.82 -15.76
CA ALA A 190 13.86 19.93 -14.60
C ALA A 190 13.57 20.66 -13.28
N GLY A 191 14.03 21.93 -13.15
CA GLY A 191 13.77 22.77 -12.00
C GLY A 191 12.28 23.08 -11.79
N ILE A 192 11.57 23.47 -12.84
CA ILE A 192 10.12 23.73 -12.80
C ILE A 192 9.37 22.46 -12.43
N THR A 193 9.72 21.32 -13.04
CA THR A 193 9.07 20.03 -12.76
C THR A 193 9.30 19.61 -11.31
N LEU A 194 10.50 19.77 -10.78
CA LEU A 194 10.81 19.46 -9.38
C LEU A 194 10.05 20.36 -8.41
N ALA A 195 9.98 21.67 -8.70
CA ALA A 195 9.22 22.63 -7.89
C ALA A 195 7.73 22.32 -7.90
N ALA A 196 7.14 22.01 -9.06
CA ALA A 196 5.75 21.61 -9.19
C ALA A 196 5.46 20.30 -8.42
N LEU A 197 6.37 19.32 -8.50
CA LEU A 197 6.24 18.05 -7.77
C LEU A 197 6.33 18.27 -6.25
N ALA A 198 7.27 19.10 -5.79
CA ALA A 198 7.41 19.43 -4.37
C ALA A 198 6.15 20.14 -3.84
N LEU A 199 5.61 21.11 -4.59
CA LEU A 199 4.37 21.79 -4.24
C LEU A 199 3.19 20.82 -4.18
N TYR A 200 3.07 19.94 -5.17
CA TYR A 200 2.03 18.91 -5.22
C TYR A 200 2.10 17.94 -4.03
N ILE A 201 3.30 17.45 -3.70
CA ILE A 201 3.50 16.55 -2.55
C ILE A 201 3.12 17.26 -1.25
N THR A 202 3.62 18.49 -1.05
CA THR A 202 3.32 19.29 0.15
C THR A 202 1.81 19.50 0.30
N TYR A 203 1.14 19.93 -0.77
CA TYR A 203 -0.31 20.11 -0.78
C TYR A 203 -1.06 18.81 -0.46
N THR A 204 -0.65 17.70 -1.10
CA THR A 204 -1.28 16.39 -0.89
C THR A 204 -1.13 15.91 0.55
N VAL A 205 0.05 16.07 1.14
CA VAL A 205 0.28 15.69 2.55
C VAL A 205 -0.59 16.52 3.49
N LEU A 206 -0.59 17.84 3.35
CA LEU A 206 -1.39 18.74 4.19
C LEU A 206 -2.89 18.42 4.11
N VAL A 207 -3.42 18.26 2.90
CA VAL A 207 -4.84 17.92 2.70
C VAL A 207 -5.17 16.53 3.24
N THR A 208 -4.26 15.56 3.08
CA THR A 208 -4.47 14.20 3.57
C THR A 208 -4.45 14.15 5.09
N GLU A 209 -3.55 14.86 5.75
CA GLU A 209 -3.51 14.95 7.22
C GLU A 209 -4.79 15.61 7.75
N TRP A 210 -5.20 16.73 7.15
CA TRP A 210 -6.45 17.41 7.50
C TRP A 210 -7.67 16.47 7.33
N ARG A 211 -7.79 15.79 6.20
CA ARG A 211 -8.88 14.84 5.94
C ARG A 211 -8.84 13.63 6.89
N THR A 212 -7.66 13.18 7.30
CA THR A 212 -7.50 12.03 8.19
C THR A 212 -8.06 12.32 9.58
N GLN A 213 -7.99 13.57 10.03
CA GLN A 213 -8.58 14.00 11.29
C GLN A 213 -10.10 13.80 11.30
N PHE A 214 -10.79 14.29 10.27
CA PHE A 214 -12.26 14.08 10.13
C PHE A 214 -12.63 12.61 10.00
N ARG A 215 -11.80 11.83 9.31
CA ARG A 215 -12.05 10.39 9.18
C ARG A 215 -11.91 9.64 10.50
N ARG A 216 -11.04 10.09 11.40
CA ARG A 216 -10.92 9.52 12.75
C ARG A 216 -12.17 9.80 13.57
N GLU A 217 -12.64 11.04 13.56
CA GLU A 217 -13.88 11.45 14.23
C GLU A 217 -15.09 10.65 13.71
N ALA A 218 -15.25 10.56 12.39
CA ALA A 218 -16.31 9.75 11.78
C ALA A 218 -16.24 8.26 12.19
N ASN A 219 -15.04 7.67 12.22
CA ASN A 219 -14.86 6.29 12.65
C ASN A 219 -15.18 6.08 14.14
N GLU A 220 -14.95 7.07 14.99
CA GLU A 220 -15.31 7.02 16.41
C GLU A 220 -16.84 7.03 16.59
N PHE A 221 -17.56 7.88 15.85
CA PHE A 221 -19.03 7.90 15.83
C PHE A 221 -19.61 6.59 15.30
N ASP A 222 -19.09 6.08 14.19
CA ASP A 222 -19.53 4.81 13.58
C ASP A 222 -19.30 3.62 14.52
N SER A 223 -18.15 3.61 15.20
CA SER A 223 -17.83 2.60 16.22
C SER A 223 -18.77 2.67 17.43
N ALA A 224 -19.12 3.87 17.89
CA ALA A 224 -20.05 4.09 18.98
C ALA A 224 -21.48 3.65 18.59
N ALA A 225 -21.92 4.00 17.38
CA ALA A 225 -23.21 3.57 16.83
C ALA A 225 -23.28 2.04 16.74
N HIS A 226 -22.24 1.41 16.19
CA HIS A 226 -22.17 -0.04 16.08
C HIS A 226 -22.22 -0.73 17.45
N THR A 227 -21.50 -0.21 18.44
CA THR A 227 -21.53 -0.75 19.81
C THR A 227 -22.93 -0.67 20.40
N LYS A 228 -23.65 0.46 20.25
CA LYS A 228 -25.02 0.62 20.72
C LYS A 228 -25.99 -0.35 20.02
N ALA A 229 -25.83 -0.54 18.70
CA ALA A 229 -26.64 -1.49 17.95
C ALA A 229 -26.46 -2.93 18.45
N VAL A 230 -25.20 -3.36 18.61
CA VAL A 230 -24.87 -4.70 19.13
C VAL A 230 -25.43 -4.88 20.54
N ASP A 231 -25.27 -3.88 21.41
CA ASP A 231 -25.74 -3.93 22.80
C ASP A 231 -27.27 -4.06 22.88
N SER A 232 -27.98 -3.27 22.06
CA SER A 232 -29.44 -3.35 21.93
C SER A 232 -29.91 -4.73 21.43
N LEU A 233 -29.23 -5.31 20.43
CA LEU A 233 -29.54 -6.63 19.89
C LEU A 233 -29.20 -7.77 20.85
N LEU A 234 -28.12 -7.66 21.61
CA LEU A 234 -27.76 -8.64 22.63
C LEU A 234 -28.78 -8.62 23.79
N ASN A 235 -29.35 -7.46 24.10
CA ASN A 235 -30.38 -7.28 25.13
C ASN A 235 -31.79 -7.26 24.54
N TYR A 236 -32.02 -7.91 23.40
CA TYR A 236 -33.28 -7.93 22.67
C TYR A 236 -34.48 -8.30 23.55
N GLU A 237 -34.33 -9.31 24.42
CA GLU A 237 -35.41 -9.73 25.34
C GLU A 237 -35.83 -8.59 26.27
N THR A 238 -34.88 -7.85 26.82
CA THR A 238 -35.15 -6.69 27.68
C THR A 238 -35.85 -5.58 26.91
N VAL A 239 -35.39 -5.27 25.70
CA VAL A 239 -36.00 -4.25 24.83
C VAL A 239 -37.45 -4.62 24.53
N LYS A 240 -37.74 -5.88 24.20
CA LYS A 240 -39.09 -6.40 23.95
C LYS A 240 -39.96 -6.42 25.20
N TYR A 241 -39.38 -6.81 26.32
CA TYR A 241 -40.13 -6.89 27.58
C TYR A 241 -40.67 -5.54 28.04
N PHE A 242 -39.91 -4.45 27.78
CA PHE A 242 -40.31 -3.10 28.13
C PHE A 242 -40.92 -2.30 26.97
N ASN A 243 -41.16 -2.87 25.79
CA ASN A 243 -41.67 -2.22 24.58
C ASN A 243 -40.87 -0.96 24.19
N ASN A 244 -39.52 -1.03 24.29
CA ASN A 244 -38.63 0.11 24.08
C ASN A 244 -37.98 0.13 22.71
N GLU A 245 -38.51 -0.57 21.68
CA GLU A 245 -37.93 -0.66 20.34
C GLU A 245 -37.77 0.71 19.70
N GLN A 246 -38.76 1.58 19.84
CA GLN A 246 -38.70 2.92 19.26
C GLN A 246 -37.68 3.83 19.96
N PHE A 247 -37.43 3.61 21.24
CA PHE A 247 -36.42 4.31 21.99
C PHE A 247 -35.03 3.88 21.51
N GLU A 248 -34.76 2.60 21.37
CA GLU A 248 -33.49 2.08 20.86
C GLU A 248 -33.25 2.47 19.40
N ALA A 249 -34.28 2.48 18.56
CA ALA A 249 -34.18 2.95 17.18
C ALA A 249 -33.78 4.42 17.11
N ARG A 250 -34.37 5.30 17.91
CA ARG A 250 -34.00 6.71 17.98
C ARG A 250 -32.59 6.89 18.52
N ARG A 251 -32.21 6.19 19.56
CA ARG A 251 -30.86 6.22 20.14
C ARG A 251 -29.78 5.79 19.16
N TYR A 252 -30.10 4.84 18.27
CA TYR A 252 -29.22 4.42 17.20
C TYR A 252 -29.13 5.46 16.09
N ASP A 253 -30.28 6.01 15.67
CA ASP A 253 -30.36 7.07 14.65
C ASP A 253 -29.59 8.33 15.05
N GLU A 254 -29.75 8.80 16.30
CA GLU A 254 -28.95 9.91 16.88
C GLU A 254 -27.43 9.65 16.89
N SER A 255 -27.00 8.43 16.69
CA SER A 255 -25.58 8.05 16.67
C SER A 255 -25.03 7.94 15.26
N LEU A 256 -25.93 7.95 14.25
CA LEU A 256 -25.61 7.95 12.83
C LEU A 256 -25.61 9.36 12.22
N GLU A 257 -26.24 10.35 12.88
CA GLU A 257 -26.18 11.76 12.54
C GLU A 257 -24.83 12.41 12.94
#